data_f7c2abb457a11318b2cd6a8d07ada39f
#
_entry.id   f7c2abb457a11318b2cd6a8d07ada39f
#
_cell.length_a   1.000
_cell.length_b   1.000
_cell.length_c   1.000
_cell.angle_alpha   90.00
_cell.angle_beta   90.00
_cell.angle_gamma   90.00
#
_symmetry.space_group_name_H-M   'P 1'
#
loop_
_entity.id
_entity.type
_entity.pdbx_description
1 polymer ?
#
loop_
_entity_poly.entity_id
_entity_poly.type
_entity_poly.pdbx_seq_one_letter_code
_entity_poly.pdbx_strand_id
1 'polypeptide(L)'
;MKLDIEEIRTRLPHRYPFLLVDRVVSVEPGERIEAYKNLTINEPFFDGHFPGKAVFPGVLLLEAMAQAAGILGFVTMDKTPADGSIYYFVGADNLRFKRPCIPGDQVMLHAKILSERRGIWKFAVEARVGDELAASGTILCADR
;
A
#
# COMPACT_ATOMS: atom_id res chain seq x y z
N MET A 1 -5.44 -14.25 8.05
CA MET A 1 -6.52 -13.86 7.11
C MET A 1 -5.90 -13.48 5.78
N LYS A 2 -6.47 -13.96 4.70
CA LYS A 2 -6.06 -13.62 3.33
C LYS A 2 -7.19 -12.85 2.66
N LEU A 3 -6.88 -11.97 1.73
CA LEU A 3 -7.90 -11.24 0.97
C LEU A 3 -7.58 -11.31 -0.51
N ASP A 4 -8.56 -11.69 -1.33
CA ASP A 4 -8.45 -11.61 -2.78
C ASP A 4 -8.82 -10.21 -3.26
N ILE A 5 -8.73 -9.97 -4.56
CA ILE A 5 -8.99 -8.63 -5.10
C ILE A 5 -10.41 -8.12 -4.83
N GLU A 6 -11.40 -9.01 -4.87
CA GLU A 6 -12.78 -8.59 -4.60
C GLU A 6 -12.97 -8.19 -3.14
N GLU A 7 -12.32 -8.90 -2.22
CA GLU A 7 -12.35 -8.57 -0.80
C GLU A 7 -11.59 -7.27 -0.54
N ILE A 8 -10.44 -7.06 -1.21
CA ILE A 8 -9.70 -5.78 -1.12
C ILE A 8 -10.58 -4.62 -1.55
N ARG A 9 -11.35 -4.79 -2.63
CA ARG A 9 -12.25 -3.75 -3.13
C ARG A 9 -13.37 -3.40 -2.14
N THR A 10 -13.68 -4.26 -1.21
CA THR A 10 -14.63 -3.93 -0.14
C THR A 10 -13.98 -3.14 0.99
N ARG A 11 -12.65 -3.15 1.08
CA ARG A 11 -11.91 -2.46 2.14
C ARG A 11 -11.30 -1.13 1.68
N LEU A 12 -10.99 -1.00 0.38
CA LEU A 12 -10.42 0.23 -0.18
C LEU A 12 -11.39 0.85 -1.16
N PRO A 13 -11.56 2.18 -1.12
CA PRO A 13 -12.42 2.88 -2.09
C PRO A 13 -11.73 3.11 -3.44
N HIS A 14 -10.42 2.95 -3.50
CA HIS A 14 -9.62 3.17 -4.72
C HIS A 14 -10.08 2.26 -5.85
N ARG A 15 -9.98 2.75 -7.09
CA ARG A 15 -10.35 1.99 -8.30
C ARG A 15 -9.31 2.27 -9.38
N TYR A 16 -9.40 1.54 -10.49
CA TYR A 16 -8.51 1.73 -11.63
C TYR A 16 -8.42 3.22 -12.00
N PRO A 17 -7.24 3.78 -12.25
CA PRO A 17 -5.93 3.10 -12.24
C PRO A 17 -5.18 3.19 -10.90
N PHE A 18 -5.85 3.57 -9.83
CA PHE A 18 -5.24 3.94 -8.56
C PHE A 18 -5.39 2.90 -7.45
N LEU A 19 -5.92 1.73 -7.75
CA LEU A 19 -5.92 0.60 -6.80
C LEU A 19 -4.62 -0.15 -6.98
N LEU A 20 -3.75 -0.10 -5.98
CA LEU A 20 -2.37 -0.54 -6.09
C LEU A 20 -2.03 -1.74 -5.18
N VAL A 21 -3.03 -2.49 -4.76
CA VAL A 21 -2.85 -3.75 -4.02
C VAL A 21 -3.63 -4.82 -4.72
N ASP A 22 -2.95 -5.89 -5.13
CA ASP A 22 -3.56 -6.97 -5.90
C ASP A 22 -4.01 -8.15 -5.05
N ARG A 23 -3.30 -8.43 -3.95
CA ARG A 23 -3.65 -9.50 -3.02
C ARG A 23 -3.07 -9.25 -1.64
N VAL A 24 -3.82 -9.65 -0.63
CA VAL A 24 -3.31 -9.70 0.75
C VAL A 24 -2.96 -11.15 1.05
N VAL A 25 -1.69 -11.40 1.29
CA VAL A 25 -1.17 -12.73 1.61
C VAL A 25 -1.53 -13.09 3.05
N SER A 26 -1.40 -12.13 3.95
CA SER A 26 -1.67 -12.33 5.37
C SER A 26 -1.93 -10.98 6.03
N VAL A 27 -2.98 -10.91 6.85
CA VAL A 27 -3.22 -9.74 7.70
C VAL A 27 -3.61 -10.23 9.09
N GLU A 28 -2.94 -9.66 10.10
CA GLU A 28 -3.24 -9.89 11.51
C GLU A 28 -3.80 -8.59 12.08
N PRO A 29 -5.12 -8.54 12.38
CA PRO A 29 -5.72 -7.33 12.92
C PRO A 29 -4.98 -6.81 14.16
N GLY A 30 -4.76 -5.52 14.21
CA GLY A 30 -4.04 -4.89 15.31
C GLY A 30 -2.53 -4.96 15.21
N GLU A 31 -1.99 -5.69 14.24
CA GLU A 31 -0.56 -5.94 14.17
C GLU A 31 0.06 -5.58 12.82
N ARG A 32 -0.17 -6.41 11.78
CA ARG A 32 0.59 -6.27 10.53
C ARG A 32 -0.14 -6.82 9.32
N ILE A 33 0.33 -6.44 8.14
CA ILE A 33 -0.15 -6.93 6.86
C ILE A 33 1.02 -7.24 5.94
N GLU A 34 0.85 -8.27 5.13
CA GLU A 34 1.70 -8.60 4.01
C GLU A 34 0.82 -8.72 2.78
N ALA A 35 1.10 -7.91 1.78
CA ALA A 35 0.31 -7.83 0.55
C ALA A 35 1.26 -7.69 -0.63
N TYR A 36 0.73 -7.64 -1.86
CA TYR A 36 1.59 -7.35 -3.01
C TYR A 36 0.85 -6.63 -4.12
N LYS A 37 1.64 -5.94 -4.95
CA LYS A 37 1.26 -5.33 -6.21
C LYS A 37 2.08 -5.98 -7.31
N ASN A 38 1.42 -6.47 -8.35
CA ASN A 38 2.11 -6.95 -9.54
C ASN A 38 2.27 -5.80 -10.53
N LEU A 39 3.50 -5.52 -10.93
CA LEU A 39 3.77 -4.48 -11.93
C LEU A 39 3.75 -5.09 -13.32
N THR A 40 3.01 -4.48 -14.23
CA THR A 40 2.96 -4.90 -15.63
C THR A 40 3.11 -3.68 -16.52
N ILE A 41 3.74 -3.88 -17.71
CA ILE A 41 3.85 -2.81 -18.69
C ILE A 41 2.47 -2.30 -19.14
N ASN A 42 1.43 -3.08 -18.93
CA ASN A 42 0.06 -2.73 -19.30
C ASN A 42 -0.61 -1.89 -18.22
N GLU A 43 0.11 -0.91 -17.70
CA GLU A 43 -0.39 0.08 -16.73
C GLU A 43 -0.11 1.48 -17.24
N PRO A 44 -1.03 2.44 -17.03
CA PRO A 44 -0.94 3.75 -17.70
C PRO A 44 0.27 4.59 -17.29
N PHE A 45 0.80 4.43 -16.08
CA PHE A 45 1.89 5.31 -15.62
C PHE A 45 3.23 5.04 -16.33
N PHE A 46 3.41 3.86 -16.92
CA PHE A 46 4.69 3.55 -17.54
C PHE A 46 4.89 4.23 -18.88
N ASP A 47 3.82 4.73 -19.51
CA ASP A 47 3.93 5.47 -20.76
C ASP A 47 4.69 6.79 -20.57
N GLY A 48 4.50 7.43 -19.42
CA GLY A 48 5.12 8.71 -19.12
C GLY A 48 6.30 8.65 -18.16
N HIS A 49 6.53 7.52 -17.49
CA HIS A 49 7.55 7.44 -16.45
C HIS A 49 8.40 6.17 -16.61
N PHE A 50 9.30 6.09 -17.56
CA PHE A 50 9.65 7.11 -18.54
C PHE A 50 9.58 6.54 -19.95
N PRO A 51 9.35 7.35 -21.00
CA PRO A 51 9.40 6.85 -22.37
C PRO A 51 10.72 6.11 -22.64
N GLY A 52 10.61 4.86 -23.09
CA GLY A 52 11.79 4.02 -23.35
C GLY A 52 12.40 3.34 -22.14
N LYS A 53 11.99 3.69 -20.91
CA LYS A 53 12.47 3.02 -19.70
C LYS A 53 11.42 3.10 -18.61
N ALA A 54 10.63 2.05 -18.47
CA ALA A 54 9.54 2.01 -17.51
C ALA A 54 10.05 1.82 -16.09
N VAL A 55 9.69 2.75 -15.20
CA VAL A 55 10.02 2.69 -13.77
C VAL A 55 8.76 3.04 -12.99
N PHE A 56 8.41 2.24 -12.00
CA PHE A 56 7.25 2.54 -11.16
C PHE A 56 7.55 3.80 -10.34
N PRO A 57 6.73 4.86 -10.46
CA PRO A 57 6.99 6.10 -9.74
C PRO A 57 7.11 5.88 -8.23
N GLY A 58 8.14 6.48 -7.61
CA GLY A 58 8.31 6.38 -6.16
C GLY A 58 7.10 6.87 -5.38
N VAL A 59 6.44 7.91 -5.86
CA VAL A 59 5.23 8.43 -5.21
C VAL A 59 4.07 7.42 -5.26
N LEU A 60 4.00 6.59 -6.31
CA LEU A 60 3.00 5.52 -6.40
C LEU A 60 3.40 4.31 -5.55
N LEU A 61 4.69 4.05 -5.40
CA LEU A 61 5.15 3.02 -4.48
C LEU A 61 4.78 3.40 -3.04
N LEU A 62 4.95 4.66 -2.68
CA LEU A 62 4.50 5.19 -1.39
C LEU A 62 2.99 5.02 -1.24
N GLU A 63 2.22 5.34 -2.27
CA GLU A 63 0.77 5.17 -2.25
C GLU A 63 0.38 3.70 -2.07
N ALA A 64 1.08 2.78 -2.75
CA ALA A 64 0.80 1.35 -2.60
C ALA A 64 1.04 0.89 -1.16
N MET A 65 2.14 1.33 -0.54
CA MET A 65 2.42 1.04 0.87
C MET A 65 1.33 1.62 1.78
N ALA A 66 0.86 2.83 1.48
CA ALA A 66 -0.21 3.47 2.23
C ALA A 66 -1.54 2.71 2.09
N GLN A 67 -1.82 2.17 0.91
CA GLN A 67 -3.03 1.37 0.70
C GLN A 67 -2.98 0.07 1.49
N ALA A 68 -1.84 -0.61 1.52
CA ALA A 68 -1.67 -1.80 2.34
C ALA A 68 -1.90 -1.46 3.83
N ALA A 69 -1.33 -0.36 4.30
CA ALA A 69 -1.56 0.12 5.67
C ALA A 69 -3.03 0.43 5.92
N GLY A 70 -3.71 1.02 4.93
CA GLY A 70 -5.15 1.33 5.02
C GLY A 70 -5.99 0.07 5.16
N ILE A 71 -5.67 -0.98 4.42
CA ILE A 71 -6.36 -2.28 4.57
C ILE A 71 -6.18 -2.79 6.00
N LEU A 72 -4.95 -2.76 6.51
CA LEU A 72 -4.68 -3.18 7.88
C LEU A 72 -5.52 -2.40 8.89
N GLY A 73 -5.62 -1.08 8.70
CA GLY A 73 -6.43 -0.24 9.57
C GLY A 73 -7.91 -0.60 9.51
N PHE A 74 -8.47 -0.75 8.32
CA PHE A 74 -9.88 -1.12 8.15
C PHE A 74 -10.19 -2.50 8.74
N VAL A 75 -9.32 -3.48 8.52
CA VAL A 75 -9.48 -4.81 9.10
C VAL A 75 -9.41 -4.74 10.62
N THR A 76 -8.48 -3.95 11.15
CA THR A 76 -8.29 -3.80 12.60
C THR A 76 -9.51 -3.17 13.26
N MET A 77 -10.12 -2.17 12.62
CA MET A 77 -11.34 -1.52 13.12
C MET A 77 -12.62 -2.29 12.78
N ASP A 78 -12.52 -3.32 11.95
CA ASP A 78 -13.66 -4.03 11.38
C ASP A 78 -14.64 -3.08 10.69
N LYS A 79 -14.10 -2.18 9.86
CA LYS A 79 -14.86 -1.18 9.10
C LYS A 79 -14.60 -1.32 7.61
N THR A 80 -15.47 -0.70 6.82
CA THR A 80 -15.35 -0.62 5.36
C THR A 80 -15.65 0.80 4.91
N PRO A 81 -15.27 1.18 3.68
CA PRO A 81 -15.68 2.48 3.12
C PRO A 81 -17.19 2.68 3.11
N ALA A 82 -17.99 1.59 3.02
CA ALA A 82 -19.44 1.65 3.07
C ALA A 82 -19.95 2.19 4.43
N ASP A 83 -19.16 2.07 5.49
CA ASP A 83 -19.47 2.62 6.81
C ASP A 83 -19.19 4.13 6.89
N GLY A 84 -18.72 4.74 5.80
CA GLY A 84 -18.37 6.16 5.78
C GLY A 84 -16.98 6.46 6.27
N SER A 85 -16.20 5.46 6.67
CA SER A 85 -14.83 5.64 7.13
C SER A 85 -13.89 5.73 5.93
N ILE A 86 -13.01 6.72 5.94
CA ILE A 86 -11.96 6.89 4.93
C ILE A 86 -10.65 7.14 5.64
N TYR A 87 -9.60 6.44 5.19
CA TYR A 87 -8.24 6.70 5.64
C TYR A 87 -7.60 7.74 4.75
N TYR A 88 -7.38 8.92 5.32
CA TYR A 88 -6.64 9.96 4.63
C TYR A 88 -5.16 9.85 4.95
N PHE A 89 -4.34 9.92 3.92
CA PHE A 89 -2.91 10.01 4.04
C PHE A 89 -2.57 11.41 4.55
N VAL A 90 -1.98 11.52 5.75
CA VAL A 90 -1.72 12.83 6.35
C VAL A 90 -0.24 13.14 6.54
N GLY A 91 0.64 12.18 6.38
CA GLY A 91 2.07 12.45 6.48
C GLY A 91 2.92 11.22 6.24
N ALA A 92 4.21 11.46 5.99
CA ALA A 92 5.19 10.42 5.80
C ALA A 92 6.55 10.92 6.28
N ASP A 93 7.30 10.04 6.95
CA ASP A 93 8.61 10.33 7.49
C ASP A 93 9.61 9.24 7.12
N ASN A 94 10.89 9.63 7.10
CA ASN A 94 12.00 8.69 6.91
C ASN A 94 11.89 7.82 5.67
N LEU A 95 11.36 8.39 4.59
CA LEU A 95 11.21 7.69 3.34
C LEU A 95 12.56 7.43 2.71
N ARG A 96 12.78 6.18 2.28
CA ARG A 96 13.98 5.74 1.57
C ARG A 96 13.56 4.90 0.38
N PHE A 97 14.09 5.22 -0.78
CA PHE A 97 13.90 4.45 -2.00
C PHE A 97 15.25 3.83 -2.35
N LYS A 98 15.34 2.51 -2.27
CA LYS A 98 16.61 1.78 -2.35
C LYS A 98 16.88 1.16 -3.73
N ARG A 99 15.83 0.85 -4.47
CA ARG A 99 15.94 0.33 -5.83
C ARG A 99 14.69 0.69 -6.63
N PRO A 100 14.82 0.88 -7.94
CA PRO A 100 13.65 1.05 -8.80
C PRO A 100 12.86 -0.26 -8.90
N CYS A 101 11.55 -0.14 -9.02
CA CYS A 101 10.67 -1.26 -9.33
C CYS A 101 10.22 -1.10 -10.78
N ILE A 102 10.20 -2.19 -11.53
CA ILE A 102 9.94 -2.17 -12.97
C ILE A 102 8.85 -3.18 -13.34
N PRO A 103 8.26 -3.05 -14.54
CA PRO A 103 7.28 -4.05 -15.00
C PRO A 103 7.88 -5.47 -14.95
N GLY A 104 7.09 -6.42 -14.46
CA GLY A 104 7.52 -7.78 -14.20
C GLY A 104 7.85 -8.04 -12.75
N ASP A 105 8.09 -7.01 -11.94
CA ASP A 105 8.33 -7.19 -10.51
C ASP A 105 7.02 -7.43 -9.76
N GLN A 106 7.07 -8.34 -8.79
CA GLN A 106 6.02 -8.45 -7.78
C GLN A 106 6.54 -7.72 -6.54
N VAL A 107 5.88 -6.61 -6.21
CA VAL A 107 6.30 -5.77 -5.09
C VAL A 107 5.56 -6.20 -3.84
N MET A 108 6.28 -6.77 -2.89
CA MET A 108 5.72 -7.13 -1.58
C MET A 108 5.60 -5.88 -0.72
N LEU A 109 4.42 -5.69 -0.15
CA LEU A 109 4.08 -4.53 0.66
C LEU A 109 3.85 -4.98 2.09
N HIS A 110 4.60 -4.41 3.02
CA HIS A 110 4.49 -4.73 4.44
C HIS A 110 4.14 -3.47 5.22
N ALA A 111 3.20 -3.59 6.14
CA ALA A 111 2.89 -2.52 7.07
C ALA A 111 2.68 -3.10 8.47
N LYS A 112 3.09 -2.34 9.46
CA LYS A 112 2.97 -2.71 10.86
C LYS A 112 2.44 -1.50 11.63
N ILE A 113 1.44 -1.71 12.48
CA ILE A 113 0.90 -0.63 13.32
C ILE A 113 1.92 -0.30 14.40
N LEU A 114 2.32 0.96 14.47
CA LEU A 114 3.18 1.47 15.53
C LEU A 114 2.37 2.11 16.64
N SER A 115 1.32 2.85 16.30
CA SER A 115 0.47 3.51 17.29
C SER A 115 -0.85 3.94 16.64
N GLU A 116 -1.84 4.17 17.49
CA GLU A 116 -3.08 4.85 17.11
C GLU A 116 -3.44 5.79 18.27
N ARG A 117 -3.70 7.05 17.95
CA ARG A 117 -4.11 8.06 18.93
C ARG A 117 -5.14 8.99 18.31
N ARG A 118 -6.36 8.97 18.84
CA ARG A 118 -7.43 9.88 18.43
C ARG A 118 -7.69 9.85 16.93
N GLY A 119 -7.69 8.63 16.36
CA GLY A 119 -7.93 8.45 14.94
C GLY A 119 -6.72 8.70 14.05
N ILE A 120 -5.56 9.01 14.62
CA ILE A 120 -4.30 9.13 13.89
C ILE A 120 -3.53 7.82 14.03
N TRP A 121 -3.33 7.15 12.89
CA TRP A 121 -2.65 5.86 12.82
C TRP A 121 -1.24 6.05 12.27
N LYS A 122 -0.28 5.41 12.92
CA LYS A 122 1.12 5.45 12.50
C LYS A 122 1.55 4.04 12.14
N PHE A 123 2.13 3.89 10.94
CA PHE A 123 2.56 2.59 10.42
C PHE A 123 4.02 2.64 10.00
N ALA A 124 4.77 1.58 10.33
CA ALA A 124 6.05 1.31 9.68
C ALA A 124 5.75 0.55 8.40
N VAL A 125 6.29 0.99 7.28
CA VAL A 125 6.00 0.38 5.97
C VAL A 125 7.29 0.05 5.24
N GLU A 126 7.24 -1.00 4.42
CA GLU A 126 8.33 -1.31 3.50
C GLU A 126 7.79 -2.02 2.27
N ALA A 127 8.55 -1.90 1.17
CA ALA A 127 8.28 -2.59 -0.08
C ALA A 127 9.53 -3.39 -0.45
N ARG A 128 9.32 -4.63 -0.90
CA ARG A 128 10.40 -5.54 -1.27
C ARG A 128 10.11 -6.20 -2.60
N VAL A 129 11.19 -6.46 -3.35
CA VAL A 129 11.13 -7.29 -4.55
C VAL A 129 12.08 -8.46 -4.30
N GLY A 130 11.53 -9.66 -4.14
CA GLY A 130 12.31 -10.80 -3.66
C GLY A 130 12.89 -10.47 -2.28
N ASP A 131 14.20 -10.64 -2.12
CA ASP A 131 14.87 -10.35 -0.85
C ASP A 131 15.38 -8.92 -0.74
N GLU A 132 15.20 -8.11 -1.81
CA GLU A 132 15.73 -6.74 -1.82
C GLU A 132 14.70 -5.74 -1.27
N LEU A 133 15.16 -4.90 -0.36
CA LEU A 133 14.36 -3.78 0.11
C LEU A 133 14.30 -2.71 -0.99
N ALA A 134 13.10 -2.42 -1.47
CA ALA A 134 12.90 -1.39 -2.49
C ALA A 134 12.62 -0.02 -1.88
N ALA A 135 11.86 0.01 -0.79
CA ALA A 135 11.53 1.27 -0.11
C ALA A 135 11.14 0.99 1.33
N SER A 136 11.27 2.01 2.18
CA SER A 136 10.82 1.94 3.58
C SER A 136 10.46 3.32 4.08
N GLY A 137 9.70 3.37 5.16
CA GLY A 137 9.35 4.62 5.81
C GLY A 137 8.32 4.45 6.90
N THR A 138 7.83 5.58 7.37
CA THR A 138 6.74 5.65 8.34
C THR A 138 5.64 6.50 7.72
N ILE A 139 4.40 6.04 7.78
CA ILE A 139 3.27 6.83 7.28
C ILE A 139 2.24 7.05 8.37
N LEU A 140 1.55 8.19 8.23
CA LEU A 140 0.48 8.61 9.12
C LEU A 140 -0.80 8.69 8.31
N CYS A 141 -1.85 8.07 8.83
CA CYS A 141 -3.18 8.11 8.22
C CYS A 141 -4.18 8.55 9.27
N ALA A 142 -5.20 9.29 8.85
CA ALA A 142 -6.29 9.70 9.73
C ALA A 142 -7.58 9.02 9.28
N ASP A 143 -8.31 8.47 10.24
CA ASP A 143 -9.66 7.97 10.03
C ASP A 143 -10.63 9.15 10.22
N ARG A 144 -11.29 9.53 9.15
CA ARG A 144 -12.23 10.65 9.17
C ARG A 144 -13.48 10.38 8.37
#